data_7800830b664cbe44cb1fed6a0cc1905f
#
_entry.id   7800830b664cbe44cb1fed6a0cc1905f
#
_cell.length_a   1.000
_cell.length_b   1.000
_cell.length_c   1.000
_cell.angle_alpha   90.00
_cell.angle_beta   90.00
_cell.angle_gamma   90.00
#
_symmetry.space_group_name_H-M   'P 1'
#
loop_
_entity.id
_entity.type
_entity.pdbx_description
1 polymer ?
#
loop_
_entity_poly.entity_id
_entity_poly.type
_entity_poly.pdbx_seq_one_letter_code
_entity_poly.pdbx_strand_id
1 'polypeptide(L)'
;MPKKSIPPSERFWQFVLPEPNSGCWLWMAAWDKHGYGLFTGYPKRLWRAHRFAYELIVGPIPTGLTIDHLCRVKCCVNPAHMEPVTASVNVKRADPGAHGRSKTHCPRGHEYTAENTYIQMTKQGKSTRSCQQCRHDLYWNNKLTG
;
A
#
# COMPACT_ATOMS: atom_id res chain seq x y z
N MET A 1 -18.41 39.59 10.06
CA MET A 1 -18.58 39.03 8.70
C MET A 1 -18.40 37.53 8.74
N PRO A 2 -19.32 36.73 8.20
CA PRO A 2 -19.13 35.28 8.17
C PRO A 2 -17.90 34.97 7.30
N LYS A 3 -16.94 34.20 7.84
CA LYS A 3 -15.78 33.72 7.08
C LYS A 3 -16.33 32.89 5.91
N LYS A 4 -16.07 33.31 4.65
CA LYS A 4 -16.38 32.48 3.47
C LYS A 4 -15.67 31.15 3.62
N SER A 5 -16.42 30.05 3.73
CA SER A 5 -15.84 28.73 3.77
C SER A 5 -15.25 28.40 2.42
N ILE A 6 -13.96 28.01 2.37
CA ILE A 6 -13.31 27.56 1.13
C ILE A 6 -14.01 26.27 0.66
N PRO A 7 -14.43 26.20 -0.63
CA PRO A 7 -15.02 24.98 -1.16
C PRO A 7 -14.10 23.77 -1.00
N PRO A 8 -14.62 22.55 -0.74
CA PRO A 8 -13.79 21.35 -0.59
C PRO A 8 -12.86 21.10 -1.77
N SER A 9 -13.30 21.39 -3.01
CA SER A 9 -12.47 21.26 -4.20
C SER A 9 -11.23 22.15 -4.18
N GLU A 10 -11.36 23.41 -3.73
CA GLU A 10 -10.23 24.33 -3.60
C GLU A 10 -9.34 23.99 -2.41
N ARG A 11 -9.97 23.63 -1.27
CA ARG A 11 -9.25 23.26 -0.05
C ARG A 11 -8.43 21.98 -0.23
N PHE A 12 -8.88 21.04 -1.06
CA PHE A 12 -8.19 19.79 -1.34
C PHE A 12 -6.76 20.04 -1.87
N TRP A 13 -6.62 20.94 -2.82
CA TRP A 13 -5.34 21.22 -3.48
C TRP A 13 -4.27 21.84 -2.57
N GLN A 14 -4.68 22.45 -1.46
CA GLN A 14 -3.74 23.00 -0.48
C GLN A 14 -2.90 21.92 0.22
N PHE A 15 -3.31 20.66 0.16
CA PHE A 15 -2.63 19.53 0.78
C PHE A 15 -1.98 18.60 -0.25
N VAL A 16 -1.89 18.99 -1.50
CA VAL A 16 -1.30 18.19 -2.57
C VAL A 16 0.05 18.75 -2.94
N LEU A 17 1.09 17.91 -2.84
CA LEU A 17 2.45 18.24 -3.24
C LEU A 17 2.82 17.43 -4.49
N PRO A 18 2.98 18.07 -5.68
CA PRO A 18 3.48 17.39 -6.86
C PRO A 18 4.94 16.94 -6.67
N GLU A 19 5.24 15.68 -7.01
CA GLU A 19 6.59 15.13 -7.02
C GLU A 19 7.04 14.97 -8.47
N PRO A 20 8.02 15.77 -8.95
CA PRO A 20 8.32 15.90 -10.37
C PRO A 20 9.00 14.67 -10.98
N ASN A 21 9.73 13.85 -10.20
CA ASN A 21 10.47 12.71 -10.73
C ASN A 21 9.55 11.52 -11.05
N SER A 22 8.57 11.24 -10.18
CA SER A 22 7.63 10.14 -10.37
C SER A 22 6.30 10.59 -11.00
N GLY A 23 6.01 11.88 -11.01
CA GLY A 23 4.70 12.45 -11.39
C GLY A 23 3.61 12.20 -10.34
N CYS A 24 3.94 11.66 -9.17
CA CYS A 24 2.98 11.50 -8.09
C CYS A 24 2.53 12.85 -7.53
N TRP A 25 1.26 12.94 -7.13
CA TRP A 25 0.74 14.03 -6.32
C TRP A 25 0.58 13.53 -4.90
N LEU A 26 1.48 13.92 -4.03
CA LEU A 26 1.54 13.40 -2.67
C LEU A 26 0.55 14.14 -1.76
N TRP A 27 -0.28 13.37 -1.04
CA TRP A 27 -1.18 13.92 -0.03
C TRP A 27 -0.44 14.21 1.26
N MET A 28 -0.47 15.46 1.72
CA MET A 28 0.32 15.96 2.84
C MET A 28 -0.48 16.19 4.12
N ALA A 29 -1.80 15.89 4.14
CA ALA A 29 -2.63 16.00 5.34
C ALA A 29 -2.74 14.64 6.07
N ALA A 30 -3.82 14.41 6.82
CA ALA A 30 -4.02 13.20 7.62
C ALA A 30 -4.04 11.91 6.78
N TRP A 31 -3.53 10.82 7.36
CA TRP A 31 -3.53 9.47 6.78
C TRP A 31 -4.21 8.46 7.70
N ASP A 32 -4.72 7.38 7.11
CA ASP A 32 -5.18 6.23 7.87
C ASP A 32 -3.99 5.31 8.26
N LYS A 33 -4.27 4.31 9.11
CA LYS A 33 -3.26 3.32 9.55
C LYS A 33 -2.62 2.50 8.41
N HIS A 34 -3.20 2.56 7.22
CA HIS A 34 -2.70 1.84 6.04
C HIS A 34 -1.91 2.74 5.08
N GLY A 35 -1.78 4.03 5.40
CA GLY A 35 -1.04 5.02 4.60
C GLY A 35 -1.86 5.68 3.50
N TYR A 36 -3.19 5.55 3.52
CA TYR A 36 -4.06 6.27 2.58
C TYR A 36 -4.44 7.64 3.14
N GLY A 37 -4.38 8.67 2.30
CA GLY A 37 -4.79 10.01 2.66
C GLY A 37 -6.27 10.10 3.03
N LEU A 38 -6.58 10.93 4.02
CA LEU A 38 -7.93 11.20 4.50
C LEU A 38 -8.30 12.66 4.26
N PHE A 39 -9.48 12.91 3.70
CA PHE A 39 -10.00 14.24 3.41
C PHE A 39 -11.47 14.36 3.79
N THR A 40 -11.85 15.45 4.46
CA THR A 40 -13.25 15.76 4.74
C THR A 40 -13.81 16.65 3.63
N GLY A 41 -14.56 16.05 2.73
CA GLY A 41 -15.17 16.72 1.57
C GLY A 41 -16.64 17.02 1.73
N TYR A 42 -17.31 17.20 0.59
CA TYR A 42 -18.76 17.40 0.51
C TYR A 42 -19.42 16.18 -0.15
N PRO A 43 -20.55 15.67 0.33
CA PRO A 43 -21.18 16.03 1.61
C PRO A 43 -20.20 15.84 2.78
N LYS A 44 -20.39 16.51 3.91
CA LYS A 44 -19.45 16.50 5.05
C LYS A 44 -19.26 15.07 5.59
N ARG A 45 -18.39 14.34 4.92
CA ARG A 45 -17.97 12.97 5.25
C ARG A 45 -16.46 12.81 5.05
N LEU A 46 -15.92 11.81 5.71
CA LEU A 46 -14.52 11.43 5.53
C LEU A 46 -14.36 10.63 4.25
N TRP A 47 -13.54 11.13 3.35
CA TRP A 47 -13.17 10.50 2.08
C TRP A 47 -11.75 9.96 2.15
N ARG A 48 -11.47 8.94 1.36
CA ARG A 48 -10.08 8.67 0.98
C ARG A 48 -9.67 9.70 -0.06
N ALA A 49 -8.54 10.40 0.18
CA ALA A 49 -8.12 11.53 -0.65
C ALA A 49 -7.99 11.17 -2.13
N HIS A 50 -7.42 10.00 -2.45
CA HIS A 50 -7.28 9.53 -3.82
C HIS A 50 -8.64 9.30 -4.52
N ARG A 51 -9.65 8.79 -3.81
CA ARG A 51 -11.00 8.64 -4.37
C ARG A 51 -11.66 9.98 -4.61
N PHE A 52 -11.50 10.92 -3.69
CA PHE A 52 -12.01 12.29 -3.87
C PHE A 52 -11.37 12.97 -5.08
N ALA A 53 -10.05 12.87 -5.25
CA ALA A 53 -9.35 13.41 -6.42
C ALA A 53 -9.83 12.77 -7.73
N TYR A 54 -10.00 11.45 -7.75
CA TYR A 54 -10.50 10.73 -8.93
C TYR A 54 -11.90 11.20 -9.32
N GLU A 55 -12.83 11.25 -8.38
CA GLU A 55 -14.21 11.67 -8.63
C GLU A 55 -14.30 13.16 -9.02
N LEU A 56 -13.42 14.00 -8.48
CA LEU A 56 -13.37 15.43 -8.81
C LEU A 56 -12.88 15.70 -10.26
N ILE A 57 -11.95 14.92 -10.75
CA ILE A 57 -11.25 15.18 -12.04
C ILE A 57 -11.77 14.29 -13.15
N VAL A 58 -11.98 13.01 -12.89
CA VAL A 58 -12.39 12.02 -13.90
C VAL A 58 -13.89 11.79 -13.89
N GLY A 59 -14.47 11.71 -12.70
CA GLY A 59 -15.90 11.44 -12.51
C GLY A 59 -16.17 10.27 -11.57
N PRO A 60 -17.45 9.86 -11.43
CA PRO A 60 -17.86 8.86 -10.47
C PRO A 60 -17.13 7.52 -10.66
N ILE A 61 -16.68 6.93 -9.58
CA ILE A 61 -16.12 5.58 -9.59
C ILE A 61 -17.28 4.60 -9.80
N PRO A 62 -17.22 3.72 -10.84
CA PRO A 62 -18.29 2.77 -11.10
C PRO A 62 -18.56 1.87 -9.90
N THR A 63 -19.83 1.57 -9.66
CA THR A 63 -20.26 0.72 -8.53
C THR A 63 -19.58 -0.64 -8.58
N GLY A 64 -19.09 -1.11 -7.42
CA GLY A 64 -18.38 -2.39 -7.30
C GLY A 64 -16.90 -2.35 -7.66
N LEU A 65 -16.37 -1.20 -8.15
CA LEU A 65 -14.96 -1.05 -8.42
C LEU A 65 -14.23 -0.37 -7.26
N THR A 66 -12.96 -0.70 -7.12
CA THR A 66 -12.01 -0.05 -6.22
C THR A 66 -10.93 0.66 -7.03
N ILE A 67 -10.24 1.62 -6.45
CA ILE A 67 -9.12 2.30 -7.10
C ILE A 67 -7.83 1.56 -6.78
N ASP A 68 -7.13 1.12 -7.82
CA ASP A 68 -5.75 0.61 -7.73
C ASP A 68 -4.75 1.74 -8.02
N HIS A 69 -3.66 1.79 -7.25
CA HIS A 69 -2.54 2.72 -7.49
C HIS A 69 -1.50 2.04 -8.38
N LEU A 70 -1.41 2.44 -9.64
CA LEU A 70 -0.42 1.92 -10.58
C LEU A 70 1.01 2.24 -10.15
N CYS A 71 1.21 3.41 -9.53
CA CYS A 71 2.50 3.85 -8.96
C CYS A 71 2.88 3.16 -7.63
N ARG A 72 1.98 2.39 -7.01
CA ARG A 72 2.14 1.74 -5.69
C ARG A 72 2.37 2.69 -4.51
N VAL A 73 2.16 3.99 -4.70
CA VAL A 73 2.27 5.03 -3.66
C VAL A 73 0.86 5.32 -3.12
N LYS A 74 0.55 4.83 -1.93
CA LYS A 74 -0.80 4.88 -1.32
C LYS A 74 -1.30 6.30 -1.03
N CYS A 75 -0.40 7.23 -0.77
CA CYS A 75 -0.73 8.64 -0.56
C CYS A 75 -0.75 9.47 -1.86
N CYS A 76 -0.52 8.83 -3.02
CA CYS A 76 -0.67 9.52 -4.31
C CYS A 76 -2.15 9.79 -4.59
N VAL A 77 -2.46 11.02 -5.00
CA VAL A 77 -3.80 11.45 -5.40
C VAL A 77 -3.90 11.85 -6.87
N ASN A 78 -2.86 11.54 -7.68
CA ASN A 78 -2.87 11.79 -9.12
C ASN A 78 -3.77 10.78 -9.84
N PRO A 79 -4.89 11.20 -10.47
CA PRO A 79 -5.80 10.28 -11.18
C PRO A 79 -5.13 9.53 -12.34
N ALA A 80 -4.10 10.09 -12.98
CA ALA A 80 -3.33 9.41 -14.03
C ALA A 80 -2.57 8.18 -13.52
N HIS A 81 -2.37 8.06 -12.19
CA HIS A 81 -1.73 6.93 -11.53
C HIS A 81 -2.74 5.95 -10.92
N MET A 82 -4.02 6.08 -11.26
CA MET A 82 -5.12 5.30 -10.68
C MET A 82 -5.94 4.61 -11.74
N GLU A 83 -6.42 3.43 -11.42
CA GLU A 83 -7.32 2.67 -12.29
C GLU A 83 -8.46 2.07 -11.46
N PRO A 84 -9.74 2.28 -11.88
CA PRO A 84 -10.86 1.56 -11.30
C PRO A 84 -10.82 0.09 -11.72
N VAL A 85 -10.71 -0.81 -10.75
CA VAL A 85 -10.62 -2.25 -10.98
C VAL A 85 -11.50 -3.02 -10.00
N THR A 86 -11.82 -4.28 -10.31
CA THR A 86 -12.48 -5.14 -9.32
C THR A 86 -11.56 -5.45 -8.15
N ALA A 87 -12.12 -5.75 -6.98
CA ALA A 87 -11.35 -6.14 -5.80
C ALA A 87 -10.43 -7.35 -6.10
N SER A 88 -10.90 -8.32 -6.92
CA SER A 88 -10.10 -9.49 -7.33
C SER A 88 -8.87 -9.10 -8.14
N VAL A 89 -9.01 -8.18 -9.10
CA VAL A 89 -7.89 -7.69 -9.91
C VAL A 89 -6.90 -6.92 -9.04
N ASN A 90 -7.40 -6.03 -8.16
CA ASN A 90 -6.55 -5.26 -7.25
C ASN A 90 -5.71 -6.16 -6.34
N VAL A 91 -6.32 -7.20 -5.74
CA VAL A 91 -5.62 -8.17 -4.90
C VAL A 91 -4.55 -8.94 -5.69
N LYS A 92 -4.87 -9.38 -6.92
CA LYS A 92 -3.89 -10.07 -7.78
C LYS A 92 -2.69 -9.17 -8.13
N ARG A 93 -2.94 -7.90 -8.44
CA ARG A 93 -1.90 -6.92 -8.76
C ARG A 93 -1.06 -6.50 -7.55
N ALA A 94 -1.64 -6.51 -6.36
CA ALA A 94 -0.92 -6.18 -5.12
C ALA A 94 0.19 -7.19 -4.79
N ASP A 95 0.11 -8.41 -5.32
CA ASP A 95 1.04 -9.51 -5.07
C ASP A 95 1.49 -9.57 -3.60
N PRO A 96 0.66 -10.13 -2.70
CA PRO A 96 0.97 -10.19 -1.26
C PRO A 96 2.31 -10.86 -0.94
N GLY A 97 2.84 -11.66 -1.87
CA GLY A 97 4.14 -12.31 -1.75
C GLY A 97 5.34 -11.45 -2.16
N ALA A 98 5.13 -10.37 -2.94
CA ALA A 98 6.23 -9.55 -3.44
C ALA A 98 7.07 -8.94 -2.32
N HIS A 99 6.43 -8.43 -1.26
CA HIS A 99 7.13 -7.87 -0.10
C HIS A 99 7.98 -8.92 0.63
N GLY A 100 7.52 -10.16 0.70
CA GLY A 100 8.31 -11.28 1.26
C GLY A 100 9.50 -11.66 0.36
N ARG A 101 9.27 -11.68 -0.97
CA ARG A 101 10.32 -12.04 -1.94
C ARG A 101 11.41 -10.98 -2.10
N SER A 102 11.08 -9.70 -1.94
CA SER A 102 12.03 -8.60 -2.05
C SER A 102 12.98 -8.47 -0.84
N LYS A 103 12.69 -9.12 0.29
CA LYS A 103 13.56 -9.07 1.46
C LYS A 103 14.88 -9.80 1.19
N THR A 104 15.99 -9.12 1.40
CA THR A 104 17.33 -9.70 1.29
C THR A 104 17.80 -10.36 2.58
N HIS A 105 17.19 -10.01 3.72
CA HIS A 105 17.56 -10.51 5.04
C HIS A 105 16.33 -11.00 5.83
N CYS A 106 16.53 -11.97 6.71
CA CYS A 106 15.50 -12.42 7.65
C CYS A 106 15.32 -11.39 8.80
N PRO A 107 14.28 -11.52 9.65
CA PRO A 107 14.06 -10.61 10.78
C PRO A 107 15.21 -10.55 11.81
N ARG A 108 16.11 -11.55 11.83
CA ARG A 108 17.31 -11.59 12.68
C ARG A 108 18.55 -11.05 11.97
N GLY A 109 18.43 -10.53 10.73
CA GLY A 109 19.53 -9.93 9.97
C GLY A 109 20.41 -10.91 9.18
N HIS A 110 20.09 -12.22 9.12
CA HIS A 110 20.84 -13.14 8.25
C HIS A 110 20.41 -12.96 6.80
N GLU A 111 21.39 -12.87 5.91
CA GLU A 111 21.14 -12.73 4.47
C GLU A 111 20.51 -14.00 3.89
N TYR A 112 19.59 -13.83 2.95
CA TYR A 112 19.00 -14.91 2.17
C TYR A 112 19.87 -15.24 0.95
N THR A 113 21.01 -15.93 1.20
CA THR A 113 21.80 -16.54 0.12
C THR A 113 21.15 -17.84 -0.35
N ALA A 114 21.67 -18.42 -1.44
CA ALA A 114 21.19 -19.72 -1.93
C ALA A 114 21.33 -20.81 -0.86
N GLU A 115 22.45 -20.81 -0.12
CA GLU A 115 22.76 -21.78 0.93
C GLU A 115 21.93 -21.56 2.20
N ASN A 116 21.61 -20.31 2.51
CA ASN A 116 20.88 -19.94 3.72
C ASN A 116 19.35 -19.81 3.52
N THR A 117 18.87 -20.14 2.33
CA THR A 117 17.44 -20.05 2.00
C THR A 117 16.83 -21.44 1.90
N TYR A 118 15.87 -21.75 2.77
CA TYR A 118 15.04 -22.94 2.66
C TYR A 118 13.68 -22.59 2.07
N ILE A 119 13.32 -23.26 0.98
CA ILE A 119 12.03 -23.09 0.32
C ILE A 119 11.18 -24.33 0.59
N GLN A 120 9.99 -24.10 1.10
CA GLN A 120 9.00 -25.16 1.37
C GLN A 120 7.73 -24.88 0.56
N MET A 121 7.21 -25.92 -0.09
CA MET A 121 5.90 -25.87 -0.73
C MET A 121 4.82 -26.23 0.27
N THR A 122 3.78 -25.39 0.38
CA THR A 122 2.59 -25.72 1.18
C THR A 122 1.70 -26.72 0.44
N LYS A 123 0.79 -27.39 1.17
CA LYS A 123 -0.21 -28.28 0.58
C LYS A 123 -1.10 -27.60 -0.46
N GLN A 124 -1.20 -26.27 -0.41
CA GLN A 124 -1.96 -25.46 -1.39
C GLN A 124 -1.10 -24.96 -2.57
N GLY A 125 0.11 -25.48 -2.75
CA GLY A 125 1.00 -25.13 -3.87
C GLY A 125 1.68 -23.74 -3.72
N LYS A 126 1.63 -23.10 -2.55
CA LYS A 126 2.35 -21.84 -2.29
C LYS A 126 3.75 -22.14 -1.78
N SER A 127 4.76 -21.43 -2.30
CA SER A 127 6.11 -21.46 -1.78
C SER A 127 6.26 -20.52 -0.58
N THR A 128 6.91 -20.99 0.47
CA THR A 128 7.34 -20.18 1.62
C THR A 128 8.85 -20.26 1.76
N ARG A 129 9.47 -19.16 2.18
CA ARG A 129 10.90 -19.04 2.35
C ARG A 129 11.24 -18.86 3.83
N SER A 130 12.21 -19.59 4.31
CA SER A 130 12.74 -19.45 5.69
C SER A 130 14.27 -19.44 5.71
N CYS A 131 14.83 -18.78 6.71
CA CYS A 131 16.27 -18.73 6.92
C CYS A 131 16.77 -20.04 7.56
N GLN A 132 17.74 -20.70 6.92
CA GLN A 132 18.34 -21.94 7.42
C GLN A 132 19.07 -21.74 8.76
N GLN A 133 19.83 -20.65 8.89
CA GLN A 133 20.54 -20.30 10.12
C GLN A 133 19.56 -20.18 11.30
N CYS A 134 18.46 -19.43 11.13
CA CYS A 134 17.45 -19.33 12.19
C CYS A 134 16.80 -20.67 12.53
N ARG A 135 16.57 -21.54 11.55
CA ARG A 135 16.01 -22.90 11.79
C ARG A 135 16.97 -23.76 12.60
N HIS A 136 18.25 -23.71 12.26
CA HIS A 136 19.31 -24.42 12.98
C HIS A 136 19.40 -23.93 14.43
N ASP A 137 19.46 -22.61 14.64
CA ASP A 137 19.56 -22.02 15.98
C ASP A 137 18.35 -22.38 16.86
N LEU A 138 17.14 -22.36 16.31
CA LEU A 138 15.92 -22.76 17.02
C LEU A 138 15.93 -24.25 17.38
N TYR A 139 16.42 -25.12 16.49
CA TYR A 139 16.52 -26.56 16.75
C TYR A 139 17.48 -26.86 17.91
N TRP A 140 18.67 -26.25 17.92
CA TRP A 140 19.66 -26.47 18.98
C TRP A 140 19.27 -25.83 20.30
N ASN A 141 18.69 -24.63 20.31
CA ASN A 141 18.20 -24.04 21.56
C ASN A 141 17.11 -24.88 22.21
N ASN A 142 16.19 -25.46 21.46
CA ASN A 142 15.17 -26.37 22.01
C ASN A 142 15.75 -27.71 22.54
N LYS A 143 16.91 -28.16 22.02
CA LYS A 143 17.57 -29.36 22.54
C LYS A 143 18.38 -29.13 23.83
N LEU A 144 18.81 -27.89 24.07
CA LEU A 144 19.58 -27.51 25.24
C LEU A 144 18.71 -27.15 26.46
N THR A 145 17.41 -26.93 26.26
CA THR A 145 16.43 -26.53 27.29
C THR A 145 15.41 -27.63 27.64
N GLY A 146 15.57 -28.83 27.08
CA GLY A 146 14.70 -30.02 27.29
C GLY A 146 15.45 -31.12 28.06
#